data_bb789871a78c1e03cd6ba4773c162d48
#
_entry.id   bb789871a78c1e03cd6ba4773c162d48
#
_cell.length_a   1.000
_cell.length_b   1.000
_cell.length_c   1.000
_cell.angle_alpha   90.00
_cell.angle_beta   90.00
_cell.angle_gamma   90.00
#
_symmetry.space_group_name_H-M   'P 1'
#
loop_
_entity.id
_entity.type
_entity.pdbx_description
1 polymer ?
#
loop_
_entity_poly.entity_id
_entity_poly.type
_entity_poly.pdbx_seq_one_letter_code
_entity_poly.pdbx_strand_id
1 'polypeptide(L)'
;MRNVSERLIEALLFGAAAVSVLTTIGIMYVLISESIHFFANVSIVDFLTDTQWTPLFDDAHFGIMVLVSGTLVSSAVALLVAVPMGTIIAIYLSEFANGKVREVAKPILELLGGIPTIVFGYFALLMVTPLLQKIIPELPGFSLLSAGLVMGIMIVPYIASLSEDAMRSVPMSLREGAYAMGSTKLYTAIHVVVPAAFSGLAASYILAISRAVGETMILAVAAGMQPNLTWNPMEPAATITSYIVQVALGDLPHGSIGYQTIFAAGLTLILITLLFNILGQWLRRKFRENY
;
A
#
# COMPACT_ATOMS: atom_id res chain seq x y z
N MET A 1 5.62 -42.91 -17.44
CA MET A 1 4.57 -43.10 -16.39
C MET A 1 4.75 -42.04 -15.35
N ARG A 2 3.78 -41.15 -15.15
CA ARG A 2 3.85 -40.18 -14.03
C ARG A 2 3.79 -40.96 -12.72
N ASN A 3 4.75 -40.79 -11.86
CA ASN A 3 4.81 -41.44 -10.55
C ASN A 3 3.59 -41.06 -9.70
N VAL A 4 3.09 -42.00 -8.86
CA VAL A 4 1.95 -41.75 -7.95
C VAL A 4 2.22 -40.52 -7.06
N SER A 5 3.47 -40.33 -6.66
CA SER A 5 3.92 -39.13 -5.90
C SER A 5 3.71 -37.81 -6.65
N GLU A 6 3.97 -37.79 -7.96
CA GLU A 6 3.77 -36.55 -8.77
C GLU A 6 2.27 -36.18 -8.87
N ARG A 7 1.40 -37.18 -9.04
CA ARG A 7 -0.06 -36.96 -9.06
C ARG A 7 -0.57 -36.48 -7.73
N LEU A 8 -0.04 -37.01 -6.62
CA LEU A 8 -0.40 -36.56 -5.27
C LEU A 8 0.01 -35.11 -5.03
N ILE A 9 1.24 -34.74 -5.41
CA ILE A 9 1.76 -33.36 -5.29
C ILE A 9 0.91 -32.42 -6.15
N GLU A 10 0.61 -32.79 -7.41
CA GLU A 10 -0.24 -32.00 -8.30
C GLU A 10 -1.65 -31.77 -7.71
N ALA A 11 -2.26 -32.83 -7.15
CA ALA A 11 -3.58 -32.71 -6.50
C ALA A 11 -3.54 -31.81 -5.25
N LEU A 12 -2.49 -31.90 -4.44
CA LEU A 12 -2.31 -31.02 -3.28
C LEU A 12 -2.11 -29.55 -3.69
N LEU A 13 -1.29 -29.30 -4.69
CA LEU A 13 -1.07 -27.93 -5.21
C LEU A 13 -2.35 -27.37 -5.84
N PHE A 14 -3.09 -28.18 -6.61
CA PHE A 14 -4.38 -27.78 -7.15
C PHE A 14 -5.39 -27.50 -6.03
N GLY A 15 -5.47 -28.36 -5.01
CA GLY A 15 -6.33 -28.15 -3.85
C GLY A 15 -6.00 -26.85 -3.11
N ALA A 16 -4.73 -26.58 -2.86
CA ALA A 16 -4.28 -25.33 -2.23
C ALA A 16 -4.66 -24.08 -3.07
N ALA A 17 -4.44 -24.14 -4.37
CA ALA A 17 -4.85 -23.08 -5.29
C ALA A 17 -6.37 -22.89 -5.31
N ALA A 18 -7.14 -23.98 -5.35
CA ALA A 18 -8.60 -23.94 -5.32
C ALA A 18 -9.14 -23.32 -4.02
N VAL A 19 -8.57 -23.66 -2.86
CA VAL A 19 -8.94 -23.06 -1.56
C VAL A 19 -8.70 -21.56 -1.59
N SER A 20 -7.55 -21.09 -2.10
CA SER A 20 -7.23 -19.66 -2.19
C SER A 20 -8.25 -18.91 -3.07
N VAL A 21 -8.59 -19.46 -4.23
CA VAL A 21 -9.57 -18.86 -5.15
C VAL A 21 -10.97 -18.83 -4.52
N LEU A 22 -11.41 -19.96 -3.93
CA LEU A 22 -12.72 -20.05 -3.27
C LEU A 22 -12.83 -19.09 -2.09
N THR A 23 -11.78 -18.93 -1.29
CA THR A 23 -11.74 -17.96 -0.19
C THR A 23 -11.88 -16.53 -0.71
N THR A 24 -11.17 -16.17 -1.78
CA THR A 24 -11.27 -14.85 -2.40
C THR A 24 -12.69 -14.58 -2.91
N ILE A 25 -13.29 -15.57 -3.60
CA ILE A 25 -14.69 -15.46 -4.08
C ILE A 25 -15.65 -15.33 -2.89
N GLY A 26 -15.43 -16.09 -1.81
CA GLY A 26 -16.23 -16.02 -0.59
C GLY A 26 -16.16 -14.63 0.07
N ILE A 27 -14.96 -14.06 0.19
CA ILE A 27 -14.79 -12.69 0.71
C ILE A 27 -15.54 -11.68 -0.15
N MET A 28 -15.40 -11.76 -1.48
CA MET A 28 -16.10 -10.86 -2.41
C MET A 28 -17.62 -11.01 -2.32
N TYR A 29 -18.10 -12.24 -2.21
CA TYR A 29 -19.53 -12.52 -2.05
C TYR A 29 -20.09 -11.89 -0.77
N VAL A 30 -19.43 -12.08 0.37
CA VAL A 30 -19.85 -11.50 1.66
C VAL A 30 -19.83 -9.98 1.60
N LEU A 31 -18.75 -9.38 1.10
CA LEU A 31 -18.63 -7.93 0.96
C LEU A 31 -19.75 -7.33 0.10
N ILE A 32 -20.05 -7.93 -1.04
CA ILE A 32 -21.10 -7.44 -1.93
C ILE A 32 -22.48 -7.66 -1.30
N SER A 33 -22.75 -8.83 -0.74
CA SER A 33 -24.03 -9.18 -0.14
C SER A 33 -24.38 -8.22 1.02
N GLU A 34 -23.46 -8.03 1.97
CA GLU A 34 -23.66 -7.14 3.11
C GLU A 34 -23.72 -5.66 2.69
N SER A 35 -22.93 -5.26 1.68
CA SER A 35 -23.03 -3.91 1.13
C SER A 35 -24.38 -3.63 0.48
N ILE A 36 -25.01 -4.62 -0.19
CA ILE A 36 -26.36 -4.47 -0.75
C ILE A 36 -27.37 -4.22 0.37
N HIS A 37 -27.26 -4.94 1.49
CA HIS A 37 -28.15 -4.71 2.65
C HIS A 37 -27.94 -3.31 3.24
N PHE A 38 -26.70 -2.83 3.33
CA PHE A 38 -26.39 -1.46 3.75
C PHE A 38 -27.04 -0.42 2.83
N PHE A 39 -26.83 -0.54 1.51
CA PHE A 39 -27.38 0.40 0.53
C PHE A 39 -28.91 0.29 0.31
N ALA A 40 -29.56 -0.74 0.82
CA ALA A 40 -31.02 -0.78 0.90
C ALA A 40 -31.58 0.25 1.90
N ASN A 41 -30.78 0.65 2.90
CA ASN A 41 -31.17 1.59 3.95
C ASN A 41 -30.49 2.96 3.80
N VAL A 42 -29.35 3.04 3.13
CA VAL A 42 -28.53 4.27 2.98
C VAL A 42 -28.41 4.61 1.50
N SER A 43 -28.74 5.85 1.12
CA SER A 43 -28.60 6.32 -0.25
C SER A 43 -27.14 6.31 -0.70
N ILE A 44 -26.85 5.79 -1.90
CA ILE A 44 -25.52 5.85 -2.51
C ILE A 44 -25.06 7.30 -2.70
N VAL A 45 -25.97 8.22 -2.98
CA VAL A 45 -25.65 9.64 -3.16
C VAL A 45 -25.18 10.23 -1.83
N ASP A 46 -25.92 10.00 -0.74
CA ASP A 46 -25.54 10.48 0.59
C ASP A 46 -24.21 9.86 1.03
N PHE A 47 -24.03 8.56 0.77
CA PHE A 47 -22.76 7.86 1.05
C PHE A 47 -21.55 8.50 0.36
N LEU A 48 -21.72 9.01 -0.86
CA LEU A 48 -20.62 9.63 -1.62
C LEU A 48 -20.46 11.14 -1.39
N THR A 49 -21.52 11.84 -0.96
CA THR A 49 -21.54 13.32 -0.91
C THR A 49 -21.57 13.89 0.49
N ASP A 50 -22.00 13.12 1.50
CA ASP A 50 -21.99 13.57 2.89
C ASP A 50 -20.54 13.80 3.36
N THR A 51 -20.37 14.83 4.16
CA THR A 51 -19.07 15.26 4.70
C THR A 51 -18.83 14.83 6.14
N GLN A 52 -19.77 14.06 6.71
CA GLN A 52 -19.69 13.53 8.06
C GLN A 52 -19.73 12.00 8.04
N TRP A 53 -19.01 11.39 9.00
CA TRP A 53 -18.99 9.96 9.21
C TRP A 53 -19.26 9.65 10.69
N THR A 54 -20.53 9.47 11.04
CA THR A 54 -21.00 9.26 12.42
C THR A 54 -21.98 8.08 12.53
N PRO A 55 -21.66 6.88 11.96
CA PRO A 55 -22.62 5.78 11.88
C PRO A 55 -22.99 5.18 13.24
N LEU A 56 -22.34 5.56 14.33
CA LEU A 56 -22.52 5.03 15.68
C LEU A 56 -23.34 5.98 16.59
N PHE A 57 -23.79 7.13 16.05
CA PHE A 57 -24.58 8.12 16.79
C PHE A 57 -26.06 8.06 16.39
N ASP A 58 -26.94 8.65 17.21
CA ASP A 58 -28.38 8.70 16.95
C ASP A 58 -28.69 9.44 15.64
N ASP A 59 -27.94 10.50 15.34
CA ASP A 59 -27.95 11.19 14.04
C ASP A 59 -26.82 10.63 13.18
N ALA A 60 -27.12 9.53 12.51
CA ALA A 60 -26.12 8.78 11.76
C ALA A 60 -25.86 9.37 10.37
N HIS A 61 -24.61 9.74 10.12
CA HIS A 61 -24.08 10.16 8.82
C HIS A 61 -23.12 9.13 8.25
N PHE A 62 -23.15 8.94 6.92
CA PHE A 62 -22.43 7.85 6.24
C PHE A 62 -21.52 8.34 5.10
N GLY A 63 -20.93 9.54 5.21
CA GLY A 63 -20.06 10.13 4.19
C GLY A 63 -18.71 9.44 4.06
N ILE A 64 -18.56 8.51 3.14
CA ILE A 64 -17.33 7.71 2.96
C ILE A 64 -16.11 8.55 2.61
N MET A 65 -16.30 9.74 2.03
CA MET A 65 -15.20 10.63 1.64
C MET A 65 -14.35 11.09 2.83
N VAL A 66 -14.92 11.07 4.05
CA VAL A 66 -14.19 11.30 5.31
C VAL A 66 -13.06 10.28 5.48
N LEU A 67 -13.36 9.00 5.28
CA LEU A 67 -12.38 7.91 5.41
C LEU A 67 -11.46 7.82 4.19
N VAL A 68 -11.98 8.13 3.01
CA VAL A 68 -11.20 8.17 1.76
C VAL A 68 -10.14 9.26 1.83
N SER A 69 -10.47 10.45 2.34
CA SER A 69 -9.52 11.56 2.48
C SER A 69 -8.32 11.16 3.34
N GLY A 70 -8.56 10.59 4.54
CA GLY A 70 -7.50 10.11 5.43
C GLY A 70 -6.63 9.03 4.78
N THR A 71 -7.26 8.10 4.05
CA THR A 71 -6.55 7.03 3.33
C THR A 71 -5.67 7.59 2.22
N LEU A 72 -6.18 8.52 1.42
CA LEU A 72 -5.42 9.11 0.30
C LEU A 72 -4.29 10.01 0.78
N VAL A 73 -4.54 10.85 1.79
CA VAL A 73 -3.52 11.76 2.34
C VAL A 73 -2.38 10.97 2.97
N SER A 74 -2.67 9.99 3.84
CA SER A 74 -1.63 9.16 4.46
C SER A 74 -0.83 8.38 3.42
N SER A 75 -1.49 7.80 2.41
CA SER A 75 -0.85 7.09 1.31
C SER A 75 0.03 8.01 0.47
N ALA A 76 -0.43 9.23 0.17
CA ALA A 76 0.36 10.21 -0.56
C ALA A 76 1.64 10.60 0.19
N VAL A 77 1.55 10.88 1.49
CA VAL A 77 2.72 11.16 2.34
C VAL A 77 3.70 10.00 2.32
N ALA A 78 3.22 8.77 2.46
CA ALA A 78 4.08 7.59 2.44
C ALA A 78 4.79 7.41 1.10
N LEU A 79 4.08 7.57 -0.01
CA LEU A 79 4.64 7.41 -1.35
C LEU A 79 5.63 8.52 -1.72
N LEU A 80 5.44 9.75 -1.23
CA LEU A 80 6.39 10.85 -1.39
C LEU A 80 7.75 10.53 -0.74
N VAL A 81 7.79 9.68 0.28
CA VAL A 81 9.03 9.19 0.90
C VAL A 81 9.50 7.91 0.22
N ALA A 82 8.61 6.94 0.09
CA ALA A 82 8.96 5.58 -0.32
C ALA A 82 9.46 5.49 -1.77
N VAL A 83 8.81 6.21 -2.70
CA VAL A 83 9.16 6.14 -4.14
C VAL A 83 10.56 6.71 -4.40
N PRO A 84 10.91 7.95 -4.01
CA PRO A 84 12.23 8.48 -4.29
C PRO A 84 13.33 7.71 -3.55
N MET A 85 13.16 7.43 -2.25
CA MET A 85 14.16 6.72 -1.47
C MET A 85 14.37 5.28 -1.95
N GLY A 86 13.27 4.55 -2.18
CA GLY A 86 13.34 3.17 -2.68
C GLY A 86 13.99 3.08 -4.05
N THR A 87 13.68 4.03 -4.95
CA THR A 87 14.30 4.09 -6.28
C THR A 87 15.79 4.41 -6.22
N ILE A 88 16.21 5.36 -5.39
CA ILE A 88 17.63 5.69 -5.20
C ILE A 88 18.41 4.48 -4.67
N ILE A 89 17.84 3.78 -3.67
CA ILE A 89 18.46 2.57 -3.12
C ILE A 89 18.53 1.47 -4.18
N ALA A 90 17.49 1.29 -4.99
CA ALA A 90 17.47 0.32 -6.07
C ALA A 90 18.56 0.60 -7.12
N ILE A 91 18.68 1.86 -7.57
CA ILE A 91 19.74 2.26 -8.49
C ILE A 91 21.13 2.01 -7.89
N TYR A 92 21.33 2.36 -6.61
CA TYR A 92 22.60 2.10 -5.94
C TYR A 92 22.93 0.61 -5.88
N LEU A 93 21.98 -0.21 -5.47
CA LEU A 93 22.20 -1.66 -5.32
C LEU A 93 22.38 -2.36 -6.68
N SER A 94 21.65 -1.92 -7.71
CA SER A 94 21.73 -2.51 -9.05
C SER A 94 23.03 -2.13 -9.76
N GLU A 95 23.40 -0.84 -9.74
CA GLU A 95 24.44 -0.33 -10.61
C GLU A 95 25.75 -0.01 -9.91
N PHE A 96 25.73 0.39 -8.62
CA PHE A 96 26.91 0.91 -7.92
C PHE A 96 27.48 -0.03 -6.87
N ALA A 97 26.63 -0.78 -6.17
CA ALA A 97 27.05 -1.66 -5.10
C ALA A 97 27.90 -2.82 -5.64
N ASN A 98 28.95 -3.15 -4.92
CA ASN A 98 29.68 -4.39 -5.18
C ASN A 98 28.88 -5.59 -4.66
N GLY A 99 29.23 -6.81 -5.11
CA GLY A 99 28.51 -8.04 -4.74
C GLY A 99 28.37 -8.22 -3.23
N LYS A 100 29.43 -7.96 -2.46
CA LYS A 100 29.44 -8.12 -0.99
C LYS A 100 28.49 -7.14 -0.29
N VAL A 101 28.46 -5.88 -0.71
CA VAL A 101 27.54 -4.88 -0.14
C VAL A 101 26.10 -5.27 -0.43
N ARG A 102 25.81 -5.71 -1.64
CA ARG A 102 24.47 -6.14 -2.04
C ARG A 102 24.02 -7.39 -1.29
N GLU A 103 24.88 -8.41 -1.14
CA GLU A 103 24.59 -9.64 -0.40
C GLU A 103 24.24 -9.37 1.08
N VAL A 104 24.70 -8.27 1.65
CA VAL A 104 24.38 -7.86 3.02
C VAL A 104 23.16 -6.93 3.04
N ALA A 105 23.13 -5.95 2.15
CA ALA A 105 22.07 -4.92 2.16
C ALA A 105 20.69 -5.47 1.78
N LYS A 106 20.62 -6.39 0.80
CA LYS A 106 19.31 -6.93 0.36
C LYS A 106 18.62 -7.73 1.46
N PRO A 107 19.24 -8.68 2.17
CA PRO A 107 18.61 -9.34 3.32
C PRO A 107 18.20 -8.37 4.44
N ILE A 108 18.97 -7.30 4.71
CA ILE A 108 18.60 -6.29 5.70
C ILE A 108 17.32 -5.57 5.29
N LEU A 109 17.18 -5.18 4.02
CA LEU A 109 15.94 -4.59 3.50
C LEU A 109 14.75 -5.56 3.62
N GLU A 110 14.96 -6.84 3.33
CA GLU A 110 13.92 -7.86 3.44
C GLU A 110 13.51 -8.09 4.90
N LEU A 111 14.45 -8.08 5.84
CA LEU A 111 14.17 -8.16 7.28
C LEU A 111 13.34 -6.97 7.78
N LEU A 112 13.64 -5.75 7.31
CA LEU A 112 12.82 -4.56 7.64
C LEU A 112 11.38 -4.72 7.17
N GLY A 113 11.16 -5.35 6.01
CA GLY A 113 9.82 -5.68 5.51
C GLY A 113 9.07 -6.73 6.33
N GLY A 114 9.78 -7.52 7.16
CA GLY A 114 9.22 -8.54 8.05
C GLY A 114 8.81 -8.03 9.44
N ILE A 115 9.12 -6.79 9.80
CA ILE A 115 8.74 -6.21 11.08
C ILE A 115 7.21 -6.03 11.13
N PRO A 116 6.53 -6.48 12.21
CA PRO A 116 5.08 -6.27 12.37
C PRO A 116 4.72 -4.78 12.28
N THR A 117 3.67 -4.45 11.49
CA THR A 117 3.33 -3.04 11.19
C THR A 117 2.91 -2.25 12.42
N ILE A 118 2.38 -2.93 13.46
CA ILE A 118 2.07 -2.29 14.74
C ILE A 118 3.30 -1.68 15.41
N VAL A 119 4.49 -2.28 15.27
CA VAL A 119 5.74 -1.75 15.82
C VAL A 119 6.08 -0.41 15.16
N PHE A 120 5.89 -0.31 13.85
CA PHE A 120 6.03 0.96 13.12
C PHE A 120 5.01 2.00 13.59
N GLY A 121 3.78 1.59 13.93
CA GLY A 121 2.76 2.49 14.48
C GLY A 121 3.20 3.10 15.81
N TYR A 122 3.70 2.28 16.74
CA TYR A 122 4.28 2.79 18.01
C TYR A 122 5.53 3.62 17.78
N PHE A 123 6.40 3.25 16.84
CA PHE A 123 7.55 4.06 16.47
C PHE A 123 7.13 5.45 15.94
N ALA A 124 6.08 5.52 15.12
CA ALA A 124 5.52 6.77 14.65
C ALA A 124 5.04 7.63 15.83
N LEU A 125 4.25 7.05 16.73
CA LEU A 125 3.62 7.76 17.84
C LEU A 125 4.65 8.22 18.90
N LEU A 126 5.56 7.33 19.31
CA LEU A 126 6.44 7.56 20.46
C LEU A 126 7.76 8.25 20.10
N MET A 127 8.19 8.16 18.85
CA MET A 127 9.48 8.71 18.43
C MET A 127 9.34 9.77 17.33
N VAL A 128 8.67 9.44 16.22
CA VAL A 128 8.61 10.36 15.07
C VAL A 128 7.72 11.56 15.36
N THR A 129 6.54 11.38 15.96
CA THR A 129 5.66 12.49 16.32
C THR A 129 6.34 13.50 17.28
N PRO A 130 6.99 13.10 18.39
CA PRO A 130 7.71 14.03 19.25
C PRO A 130 8.89 14.73 18.56
N LEU A 131 9.57 14.07 17.61
CA LEU A 131 10.62 14.69 16.81
C LEU A 131 10.06 15.76 15.87
N LEU A 132 8.94 15.47 15.22
CA LEU A 132 8.26 16.43 14.35
C LEU A 132 7.72 17.63 15.14
N GLN A 133 7.22 17.43 16.36
CA GLN A 133 6.75 18.50 17.23
C GLN A 133 7.85 19.49 17.66
N LYS A 134 9.13 19.06 17.66
CA LYS A 134 10.26 20.01 17.88
C LYS A 134 10.46 20.97 16.70
N ILE A 135 10.04 20.57 15.49
CA ILE A 135 10.17 21.35 14.25
C ILE A 135 8.86 22.08 13.96
N ILE A 136 7.74 21.43 14.22
CA ILE A 136 6.37 21.90 14.02
C ILE A 136 5.65 21.82 15.38
N PRO A 137 5.77 22.82 16.25
CA PRO A 137 5.21 22.78 17.62
C PRO A 137 3.68 22.60 17.67
N GLU A 138 2.97 23.02 16.62
CA GLU A 138 1.52 22.91 16.50
C GLU A 138 1.02 21.53 16.07
N LEU A 139 1.94 20.59 15.74
CA LEU A 139 1.56 19.25 15.31
C LEU A 139 0.89 18.49 16.47
N PRO A 140 -0.35 17.99 16.30
CA PRO A 140 -1.01 17.21 17.34
C PRO A 140 -0.30 15.87 17.59
N GLY A 141 -0.63 15.23 18.71
CA GLY A 141 -0.04 13.93 19.09
C GLY A 141 -0.34 12.79 18.10
N PHE A 142 -1.48 12.87 17.39
CA PHE A 142 -1.85 12.00 16.29
C PHE A 142 -1.92 12.82 15.01
N SER A 143 -1.33 12.33 13.92
CA SER A 143 -1.39 13.02 12.63
C SER A 143 -1.17 12.05 11.46
N LEU A 144 -1.79 12.35 10.33
CA LEU A 144 -1.55 11.62 9.08
C LEU A 144 -0.10 11.77 8.60
N LEU A 145 0.57 12.90 8.96
CA LEU A 145 1.95 13.17 8.58
C LEU A 145 2.91 12.19 9.24
N SER A 146 2.88 12.05 10.57
CA SER A 146 3.79 11.15 11.29
C SER A 146 3.55 9.69 10.92
N ALA A 147 2.28 9.29 10.84
CA ALA A 147 1.89 7.95 10.40
C ALA A 147 2.33 7.67 8.96
N GLY A 148 2.10 8.60 8.03
CA GLY A 148 2.47 8.48 6.62
C GLY A 148 3.98 8.44 6.40
N LEU A 149 4.77 9.25 7.11
CA LEU A 149 6.24 9.21 7.02
C LEU A 149 6.79 7.84 7.41
N VAL A 150 6.33 7.29 8.53
CA VAL A 150 6.79 5.97 9.00
C VAL A 150 6.30 4.84 8.08
N MET A 151 5.07 4.94 7.59
CA MET A 151 4.55 4.03 6.56
C MET A 151 5.41 4.09 5.29
N GLY A 152 5.86 5.28 4.90
CA GLY A 152 6.80 5.45 3.80
C GLY A 152 8.10 4.71 4.03
N ILE A 153 8.72 4.85 5.21
CA ILE A 153 9.94 4.12 5.58
C ILE A 153 9.74 2.60 5.51
N MET A 154 8.59 2.10 5.99
CA MET A 154 8.23 0.68 5.93
C MET A 154 8.10 0.18 4.49
N ILE A 155 7.65 1.02 3.56
CA ILE A 155 7.44 0.64 2.14
C ILE A 155 8.75 0.71 1.34
N VAL A 156 9.74 1.51 1.74
CA VAL A 156 11.04 1.65 1.05
C VAL A 156 11.66 0.30 0.66
N PRO A 157 11.78 -0.71 1.55
CA PRO A 157 12.38 -2.00 1.22
C PRO A 157 11.70 -2.71 0.04
N TYR A 158 10.37 -2.62 -0.07
CA TYR A 158 9.60 -3.25 -1.14
C TYR A 158 9.91 -2.62 -2.49
N ILE A 159 9.92 -1.28 -2.56
CA ILE A 159 10.28 -0.56 -3.79
C ILE A 159 11.74 -0.85 -4.13
N ALA A 160 12.64 -0.77 -3.16
CA ALA A 160 14.07 -0.97 -3.39
C ALA A 160 14.38 -2.37 -3.94
N SER A 161 13.84 -3.42 -3.32
CA SER A 161 14.11 -4.80 -3.74
C SER A 161 13.52 -5.11 -5.11
N LEU A 162 12.22 -4.82 -5.32
CA LEU A 162 11.56 -5.12 -6.60
C LEU A 162 12.12 -4.29 -7.76
N SER A 163 12.46 -3.02 -7.51
CA SER A 163 13.06 -2.16 -8.53
C SER A 163 14.50 -2.56 -8.86
N GLU A 164 15.28 -3.01 -7.85
CA GLU A 164 16.62 -3.55 -8.07
C GLU A 164 16.57 -4.79 -8.94
N ASP A 165 15.67 -5.74 -8.65
CA ASP A 165 15.47 -6.95 -9.46
C ASP A 165 15.09 -6.60 -10.91
N ALA A 166 14.20 -5.63 -11.09
CA ALA A 166 13.79 -5.16 -12.42
C ALA A 166 14.97 -4.52 -13.21
N MET A 167 15.78 -3.68 -12.56
CA MET A 167 16.95 -3.07 -13.21
C MET A 167 17.99 -4.13 -13.56
N ARG A 168 18.21 -5.13 -12.72
CA ARG A 168 19.16 -6.20 -13.01
C ARG A 168 18.74 -7.13 -14.14
N SER A 169 17.46 -7.26 -14.39
CA SER A 169 16.96 -8.04 -15.53
C SER A 169 17.23 -7.39 -16.90
N VAL A 170 17.65 -6.11 -16.92
CA VAL A 170 18.04 -5.43 -18.14
C VAL A 170 19.31 -6.06 -18.73
N PRO A 171 19.34 -6.40 -20.05
CA PRO A 171 20.50 -7.04 -20.68
C PRO A 171 21.81 -6.24 -20.52
N MET A 172 22.92 -6.93 -20.26
CA MET A 172 24.24 -6.30 -20.07
C MET A 172 24.71 -5.59 -21.34
N SER A 173 24.33 -6.08 -22.51
CA SER A 173 24.67 -5.47 -23.81
C SER A 173 24.22 -4.00 -23.93
N LEU A 174 23.10 -3.60 -23.30
CA LEU A 174 22.66 -2.21 -23.30
C LEU A 174 23.60 -1.32 -22.50
N ARG A 175 24.13 -1.82 -21.38
CA ARG A 175 25.11 -1.12 -20.53
C ARG A 175 26.46 -1.00 -21.26
N GLU A 176 26.94 -2.10 -21.85
CA GLU A 176 28.17 -2.15 -22.61
C GLU A 176 28.13 -1.23 -23.83
N GLY A 177 27.00 -1.20 -24.55
CA GLY A 177 26.78 -0.28 -25.64
C GLY A 177 26.87 1.20 -25.23
N ALA A 178 26.26 1.56 -24.09
CA ALA A 178 26.33 2.91 -23.55
C ALA A 178 27.78 3.28 -23.13
N TYR A 179 28.50 2.36 -22.48
CA TYR A 179 29.89 2.59 -22.10
C TYR A 179 30.81 2.70 -23.29
N ALA A 180 30.60 1.93 -24.36
CA ALA A 180 31.35 2.02 -25.61
C ALA A 180 31.19 3.40 -26.30
N MET A 181 30.04 4.06 -26.10
CA MET A 181 29.77 5.43 -26.54
C MET A 181 30.34 6.51 -25.59
N GLY A 182 31.10 6.11 -24.53
CA GLY A 182 31.72 7.04 -23.60
C GLY A 182 30.79 7.50 -22.45
N SER A 183 29.64 6.87 -22.25
CA SER A 183 28.72 7.25 -21.18
C SER A 183 29.29 6.92 -19.78
N THR A 184 29.06 7.83 -18.82
CA THR A 184 29.40 7.57 -17.42
C THR A 184 28.42 6.57 -16.77
N LYS A 185 28.84 5.94 -15.69
CA LYS A 185 28.02 4.95 -14.97
C LYS A 185 26.68 5.52 -14.51
N LEU A 186 26.68 6.75 -13.97
CA LEU A 186 25.45 7.44 -13.55
C LEU A 186 24.52 7.76 -14.73
N TYR A 187 25.11 8.24 -15.83
CA TYR A 187 24.34 8.54 -17.03
C TYR A 187 23.68 7.27 -17.59
N THR A 188 24.43 6.18 -17.69
CA THR A 188 23.92 4.88 -18.13
C THR A 188 22.80 4.37 -17.21
N ALA A 189 22.97 4.49 -15.88
CA ALA A 189 21.95 4.09 -14.92
C ALA A 189 20.63 4.83 -15.16
N ILE A 190 20.67 6.16 -15.27
CA ILE A 190 19.46 6.99 -15.35
C ILE A 190 18.82 6.96 -16.74
N HIS A 191 19.63 6.98 -17.83
CA HIS A 191 19.12 7.17 -19.19
C HIS A 191 19.01 5.87 -20.02
N VAL A 192 19.61 4.77 -19.53
CA VAL A 192 19.53 3.47 -20.21
C VAL A 192 18.83 2.44 -19.33
N VAL A 193 19.35 2.19 -18.11
CA VAL A 193 18.84 1.11 -17.26
C VAL A 193 17.47 1.42 -16.68
N VAL A 194 17.26 2.61 -16.10
CA VAL A 194 15.97 3.00 -15.50
C VAL A 194 14.85 3.01 -16.53
N PRO A 195 14.98 3.63 -17.72
CA PRO A 195 13.96 3.54 -18.77
C PRO A 195 13.73 2.09 -19.23
N ALA A 196 14.78 1.34 -19.46
CA ALA A 196 14.69 -0.06 -19.85
C ALA A 196 13.97 -0.94 -18.80
N ALA A 197 14.17 -0.68 -17.52
CA ALA A 197 13.51 -1.34 -16.41
C ALA A 197 12.11 -0.77 -16.07
N PHE A 198 11.61 0.23 -16.79
CA PHE A 198 10.43 1.01 -16.40
C PHE A 198 9.20 0.15 -16.11
N SER A 199 8.97 -0.91 -16.89
CA SER A 199 7.82 -1.80 -16.66
C SER A 199 7.87 -2.51 -15.29
N GLY A 200 9.08 -2.86 -14.82
CA GLY A 200 9.30 -3.46 -13.51
C GLY A 200 9.23 -2.44 -12.38
N LEU A 201 9.79 -1.24 -12.59
CA LEU A 201 9.68 -0.13 -11.65
C LEU A 201 8.20 0.28 -11.46
N ALA A 202 7.45 0.41 -12.54
CA ALA A 202 6.03 0.72 -12.46
C ALA A 202 5.25 -0.36 -11.68
N ALA A 203 5.61 -1.64 -11.85
CA ALA A 203 5.01 -2.71 -11.07
C ALA A 203 5.32 -2.58 -9.57
N SER A 204 6.56 -2.25 -9.19
CA SER A 204 6.94 -2.03 -7.79
C SER A 204 6.17 -0.86 -7.16
N TYR A 205 5.98 0.25 -7.91
CA TYR A 205 5.21 1.41 -7.44
C TYR A 205 3.72 1.09 -7.28
N ILE A 206 3.11 0.32 -8.19
CA ILE A 206 1.72 -0.11 -8.06
C ILE A 206 1.52 -0.97 -6.80
N LEU A 207 2.44 -1.91 -6.55
CA LEU A 207 2.41 -2.73 -5.33
C LEU A 207 2.59 -1.86 -4.07
N ALA A 208 3.47 -0.87 -4.11
CA ALA A 208 3.65 0.09 -3.03
C ALA A 208 2.39 0.92 -2.75
N ILE A 209 1.70 1.41 -3.79
CA ILE A 209 0.42 2.12 -3.68
C ILE A 209 -0.63 1.21 -3.03
N SER A 210 -0.77 -0.02 -3.53
CA SER A 210 -1.74 -0.97 -2.99
C SER A 210 -1.48 -1.28 -1.51
N ARG A 211 -0.18 -1.39 -1.12
CA ARG A 211 0.23 -1.60 0.26
C ARG A 211 -0.06 -0.38 1.13
N ALA A 212 0.21 0.85 0.64
CA ALA A 212 -0.06 2.08 1.37
C ALA A 212 -1.56 2.28 1.64
N VAL A 213 -2.40 2.08 0.62
CA VAL A 213 -3.86 2.23 0.72
C VAL A 213 -4.48 1.18 1.65
N GLY A 214 -3.90 -0.02 1.71
CA GLY A 214 -4.34 -1.11 2.57
C GLY A 214 -3.72 -1.15 3.98
N GLU A 215 -2.83 -0.21 4.34
CA GLU A 215 -2.18 -0.23 5.65
C GLU A 215 -3.19 0.09 6.77
N THR A 216 -3.13 -0.69 7.82
CA THR A 216 -4.11 -0.64 8.90
C THR A 216 -3.49 -0.21 10.22
N MET A 217 -2.47 -0.95 10.69
CA MET A 217 -2.01 -0.84 12.08
C MET A 217 -1.22 0.43 12.36
N ILE A 218 -0.40 0.91 11.41
CA ILE A 218 0.33 2.17 11.58
C ILE A 218 -0.67 3.31 11.71
N LEU A 219 -1.69 3.33 10.84
CA LEU A 219 -2.71 4.37 10.81
C LEU A 219 -3.65 4.30 12.03
N ALA A 220 -4.05 3.09 12.44
CA ALA A 220 -4.85 2.92 13.65
C ALA A 220 -4.14 3.42 14.92
N VAL A 221 -2.81 3.25 15.02
CA VAL A 221 -2.03 3.66 16.19
C VAL A 221 -1.63 5.13 16.14
N ALA A 222 -1.24 5.67 14.98
CA ALA A 222 -0.56 6.96 14.90
C ALA A 222 -1.35 8.07 14.19
N ALA A 223 -2.39 7.73 13.40
CA ALA A 223 -3.20 8.73 12.70
C ALA A 223 -4.39 9.27 13.50
N GLY A 224 -4.83 8.58 14.60
CA GLY A 224 -5.78 9.10 15.57
C GLY A 224 -7.23 8.65 15.42
N MET A 225 -7.59 7.86 14.41
CA MET A 225 -8.91 7.22 14.21
C MET A 225 -10.12 8.18 14.35
N GLN A 226 -9.93 9.48 14.12
CA GLN A 226 -10.99 10.49 14.18
C GLN A 226 -11.65 10.64 12.81
N PRO A 227 -12.98 10.52 12.70
CA PRO A 227 -13.67 10.71 11.42
C PRO A 227 -13.71 12.20 11.05
N ASN A 228 -12.62 12.70 10.48
CA ASN A 228 -12.42 14.08 10.07
C ASN A 228 -12.17 14.13 8.56
N LEU A 229 -12.98 14.90 7.83
CA LEU A 229 -12.76 15.16 6.42
C LEU A 229 -11.65 16.21 6.27
N THR A 230 -10.44 15.74 6.03
CA THR A 230 -9.28 16.64 5.89
C THR A 230 -8.37 16.23 4.75
N TRP A 231 -7.78 17.25 4.11
CA TRP A 231 -6.68 17.10 3.14
C TRP A 231 -5.36 17.61 3.72
N ASN A 232 -5.36 18.03 5.00
CA ASN A 232 -4.19 18.48 5.70
C ASN A 232 -3.48 17.29 6.38
N PRO A 233 -2.25 16.95 6.00
CA PRO A 233 -1.53 15.81 6.61
C PRO A 233 -1.17 16.04 8.09
N MET A 234 -1.19 17.28 8.57
CA MET A 234 -0.90 17.59 9.99
C MET A 234 -2.06 17.22 10.91
N GLU A 235 -3.26 17.07 10.41
CA GLU A 235 -4.44 16.74 11.20
C GLU A 235 -4.57 15.22 11.44
N PRO A 236 -5.23 14.83 12.55
CA PRO A 236 -5.62 13.46 12.76
C PRO A 236 -6.83 13.11 11.87
N ALA A 237 -6.85 11.91 11.32
CA ALA A 237 -8.01 11.40 10.60
C ALA A 237 -8.10 9.87 10.68
N ALA A 238 -9.32 9.36 10.54
CA ALA A 238 -9.57 7.94 10.33
C ALA A 238 -9.33 7.57 8.86
N THR A 239 -8.84 6.36 8.64
CA THR A 239 -8.75 5.75 7.31
C THR A 239 -9.78 4.65 7.17
N ILE A 240 -10.07 4.20 5.94
CA ILE A 240 -11.00 3.10 5.71
C ILE A 240 -10.61 1.86 6.54
N THR A 241 -9.33 1.49 6.50
CA THR A 241 -8.81 0.31 7.19
C THR A 241 -8.84 0.44 8.72
N SER A 242 -8.45 1.60 9.26
CA SER A 242 -8.50 1.85 10.71
C SER A 242 -9.92 1.85 11.25
N TYR A 243 -10.87 2.39 10.48
CA TYR A 243 -12.29 2.35 10.83
C TYR A 243 -12.85 0.91 10.84
N ILE A 244 -12.54 0.11 9.81
CA ILE A 244 -12.96 -1.30 9.77
C ILE A 244 -12.49 -2.06 11.03
N VAL A 245 -11.23 -1.85 11.44
CA VAL A 245 -10.70 -2.48 12.68
C VAL A 245 -11.42 -1.97 13.91
N GLN A 246 -11.67 -0.67 14.01
CA GLN A 246 -12.37 -0.06 15.15
C GLN A 246 -13.76 -0.68 15.34
N VAL A 247 -14.51 -0.84 14.27
CA VAL A 247 -15.86 -1.42 14.33
C VAL A 247 -15.81 -2.95 14.54
N ALA A 248 -14.89 -3.64 13.85
CA ALA A 248 -14.75 -5.10 13.96
C ALA A 248 -14.32 -5.57 15.35
N LEU A 249 -13.58 -4.74 16.11
CA LEU A 249 -13.17 -5.01 17.49
C LEU A 249 -14.14 -4.40 18.53
N GLY A 250 -15.14 -3.65 18.08
CA GLY A 250 -16.17 -3.05 18.92
C GLY A 250 -17.32 -4.01 19.22
N ASP A 251 -18.22 -3.58 20.12
CA ASP A 251 -19.35 -4.38 20.63
C ASP A 251 -20.65 -4.15 19.82
N LEU A 252 -20.54 -3.83 18.52
CA LEU A 252 -21.73 -3.60 17.69
C LEU A 252 -22.45 -4.90 17.37
N PRO A 253 -23.79 -4.95 17.50
CA PRO A 253 -24.55 -6.13 17.14
C PRO A 253 -24.40 -6.47 15.65
N HIS A 254 -24.15 -7.74 15.36
CA HIS A 254 -24.17 -8.24 14.00
C HIS A 254 -25.52 -7.95 13.32
N GLY A 255 -25.49 -7.45 12.08
CA GLY A 255 -26.69 -7.09 11.33
C GLY A 255 -27.23 -5.68 11.60
N SER A 256 -26.65 -4.91 12.55
CA SER A 256 -26.95 -3.48 12.67
C SER A 256 -26.39 -2.69 11.50
N ILE A 257 -27.03 -1.56 11.15
CA ILE A 257 -26.56 -0.67 10.10
C ILE A 257 -25.11 -0.21 10.38
N GLY A 258 -24.81 0.12 11.64
CA GLY A 258 -23.45 0.48 12.08
C GLY A 258 -22.42 -0.63 11.80
N TYR A 259 -22.78 -1.91 12.01
CA TYR A 259 -21.92 -3.04 11.68
C TYR A 259 -21.79 -3.23 10.15
N GLN A 260 -22.87 -3.03 9.39
CA GLN A 260 -22.86 -3.15 7.92
C GLN A 260 -21.96 -2.12 7.24
N THR A 261 -21.66 -0.98 7.90
CA THR A 261 -20.75 0.04 7.35
C THR A 261 -19.35 -0.50 7.05
N ILE A 262 -18.86 -1.52 7.77
CA ILE A 262 -17.53 -2.11 7.51
C ILE A 262 -17.48 -2.77 6.13
N PHE A 263 -18.57 -3.37 5.68
CA PHE A 263 -18.64 -4.01 4.37
C PHE A 263 -18.71 -2.97 3.24
N ALA A 264 -19.50 -1.91 3.41
CA ALA A 264 -19.54 -0.80 2.46
C ALA A 264 -18.18 -0.08 2.37
N ALA A 265 -17.51 0.14 3.51
CA ALA A 265 -16.16 0.70 3.57
C ALA A 265 -15.14 -0.26 2.91
N GLY A 266 -15.22 -1.57 3.19
CA GLY A 266 -14.39 -2.59 2.58
C GLY A 266 -14.58 -2.70 1.07
N LEU A 267 -15.83 -2.63 0.59
CA LEU A 267 -16.13 -2.59 -0.84
C LEU A 267 -15.53 -1.35 -1.50
N THR A 268 -15.64 -0.18 -0.85
CA THR A 268 -15.00 1.06 -1.33
C THR A 268 -13.50 0.92 -1.43
N LEU A 269 -12.84 0.32 -0.43
CA LEU A 269 -11.40 0.07 -0.45
C LEU A 269 -10.98 -0.84 -1.61
N ILE A 270 -11.74 -1.91 -1.88
CA ILE A 270 -11.49 -2.80 -3.01
C ILE A 270 -11.64 -2.05 -4.34
N LEU A 271 -12.66 -1.20 -4.49
CA LEU A 271 -12.86 -0.42 -5.70
C LEU A 271 -11.72 0.58 -5.92
N ILE A 272 -11.25 1.26 -4.87
CA ILE A 272 -10.10 2.17 -4.93
C ILE A 272 -8.83 1.41 -5.33
N THR A 273 -8.54 0.29 -4.67
CA THR A 273 -7.35 -0.52 -4.98
C THR A 273 -7.40 -1.12 -6.38
N LEU A 274 -8.57 -1.57 -6.82
CA LEU A 274 -8.80 -2.05 -8.18
C LEU A 274 -8.54 -0.94 -9.22
N LEU A 275 -9.04 0.27 -8.97
CA LEU A 275 -8.81 1.43 -9.84
C LEU A 275 -7.31 1.72 -9.98
N PHE A 276 -6.56 1.78 -8.86
CA PHE A 276 -5.11 1.99 -8.89
C PHE A 276 -4.37 0.85 -9.63
N ASN A 277 -4.79 -0.41 -9.43
CA ASN A 277 -4.19 -1.54 -10.12
C ASN A 277 -4.46 -1.50 -11.63
N ILE A 278 -5.68 -1.15 -12.06
CA ILE A 278 -6.02 -1.00 -13.49
C ILE A 278 -5.21 0.13 -14.12
N LEU A 279 -5.17 1.30 -13.49
CA LEU A 279 -4.39 2.45 -13.95
C LEU A 279 -2.91 2.11 -14.05
N GLY A 280 -2.38 1.45 -13.04
CA GLY A 280 -1.00 1.02 -13.02
C GLY A 280 -0.66 -0.02 -14.10
N GLN A 281 -1.53 -1.00 -14.34
CA GLN A 281 -1.36 -1.97 -15.42
C GLN A 281 -1.44 -1.30 -16.80
N TRP A 282 -2.32 -0.32 -16.96
CA TRP A 282 -2.43 0.46 -18.20
C TRP A 282 -1.14 1.25 -18.45
N LEU A 283 -0.60 1.95 -17.44
CA LEU A 283 0.68 2.64 -17.53
C LEU A 283 1.82 1.68 -17.90
N ARG A 284 1.91 0.53 -17.21
CA ARG A 284 2.92 -0.49 -17.51
C ARG A 284 2.85 -0.99 -18.95
N ARG A 285 1.63 -1.21 -19.48
CA ARG A 285 1.46 -1.67 -20.88
C ARG A 285 1.85 -0.59 -21.89
N LYS A 286 1.51 0.68 -21.60
CA LYS A 286 1.78 1.81 -22.50
C LYS A 286 3.27 2.11 -22.64
N PHE A 287 4.05 1.91 -21.57
CA PHE A 287 5.49 2.23 -21.53
C PHE A 287 6.38 0.97 -21.47
N ARG A 288 5.83 -0.17 -21.90
CA ARG A 288 6.62 -1.41 -21.96
C ARG A 288 7.56 -1.35 -23.16
N GLU A 289 8.87 -1.37 -22.90
CA GLU A 289 9.88 -1.57 -23.93
C GLU A 289 10.04 -3.08 -24.18
N ASN A 290 10.11 -3.48 -25.47
CA ASN A 290 10.41 -4.83 -25.91
C ASN A 290 11.86 -4.80 -26.43
N TYR A 291 12.75 -5.51 -25.77
CA TYR A 291 14.14 -5.71 -26.24
C TYR A 291 14.23 -7.00 -27.04
#